data_3f71fcf1b9f4bbd8ed82378b872c65c5
#
_entry.id   3f71fcf1b9f4bbd8ed82378b872c65c5
#
_cell.length_a   1.000
_cell.length_b   1.000
_cell.length_c   1.000
_cell.angle_alpha   90.00
_cell.angle_beta   90.00
_cell.angle_gamma   90.00
#
_symmetry.space_group_name_H-M   'P 1'
#
loop_
_entity.id
_entity.type
_entity.pdbx_description
1 polymer ?
#
loop_
_entity_poly.entity_id
_entity_poly.type
_entity_poly.pdbx_seq_one_letter_code
_entity_poly.pdbx_strand_id
1 'polypeptide(L)'
;MSNTENMEKLIKKIRRGEVILWAGAGFSYYTNLPTGKELANKIVEEMPAAYRDEFKSATLPEVSEEFVQMNNGSKAELMRIVDKHINIEVENIEYHKKLTEILQIKKIVTTNYDDLFEKAYAKRDISVIVKNSQVPLANKRVNLYKIHGDINDPDSIVLTKSDYNNFFSSVTNESVWTKIKTLMDEASILFVGYSLEDSNTQMMLDGVIEKIGEFRNESFIVVPGLRPYKQKALEQKGISYIDMTAEKLIDEIHQEVMNNLIKDCEAGFLDVRETNELLKKKGLNTKFEVEDRGVRLKSYGTEAPIPLKLNLEASAYSDINKFLFEDIEKEELEIPQELIKGINSSYNGINLFNHEKIGELKIIKHPNRELDGSFSLKGTNFILENIKCKSFSNENEASIHFKHQSFSLRIKIDFNNNKNQKLHFEVNPSGDVLLDYKGFYFLKEWLTQGYELIFNNITEKEMIPFGDLKSNTIEFDELNRIQKMLINSVNFCEKLIQIQEHYGVYLTVPEIVQKEDVEKVQKILSAIHKEKKKVSSFKTTLTPYTNMEEIIGSEEKFSFKIISHDPQEIELFGQAFTLGYPCIETVDGIMEEREKVLSDIKSGKKEIKAVFKSATNEMYFSYHSEPSVS
;
A
#
# COMPACT_ATOMS: atom_id res chain seq x y z
N MET A 1 -6.79 19.85 -21.25
CA MET A 1 -6.21 18.61 -20.70
C MET A 1 -5.98 17.63 -21.83
N SER A 2 -5.01 16.69 -21.68
CA SER A 2 -4.80 15.67 -22.70
C SER A 2 -5.92 14.61 -22.68
N ASN A 3 -6.14 13.93 -23.81
CA ASN A 3 -7.11 12.83 -23.89
C ASN A 3 -6.84 11.76 -22.83
N THR A 4 -5.57 11.44 -22.58
CA THR A 4 -5.11 10.49 -21.57
C THR A 4 -5.49 10.92 -20.15
N GLU A 5 -5.26 12.19 -19.78
CA GLU A 5 -5.63 12.70 -18.46
C GLU A 5 -7.13 12.64 -18.18
N ASN A 6 -7.95 12.97 -19.19
CA ASN A 6 -9.40 12.90 -19.06
C ASN A 6 -9.88 11.45 -18.92
N MET A 7 -9.25 10.50 -19.64
CA MET A 7 -9.55 9.07 -19.53
C MET A 7 -9.17 8.51 -18.16
N GLU A 8 -7.98 8.83 -17.64
CA GLU A 8 -7.54 8.42 -16.30
C GLU A 8 -8.49 8.93 -15.20
N LYS A 9 -8.91 10.19 -15.29
CA LYS A 9 -9.89 10.77 -14.37
C LYS A 9 -11.24 10.05 -14.44
N LEU A 10 -11.73 9.81 -15.65
CA LEU A 10 -12.98 9.08 -15.86
C LEU A 10 -12.92 7.68 -15.24
N ILE A 11 -11.88 6.90 -15.55
CA ILE A 11 -11.68 5.55 -15.00
C ILE A 11 -11.67 5.58 -13.46
N LYS A 12 -10.93 6.53 -12.87
CA LYS A 12 -10.88 6.68 -11.41
C LYS A 12 -12.26 6.92 -10.80
N LYS A 13 -13.09 7.75 -11.43
CA LYS A 13 -14.46 8.03 -10.98
C LYS A 13 -15.37 6.82 -11.18
N ILE A 14 -15.27 6.12 -12.32
CA ILE A 14 -16.04 4.88 -12.57
C ILE A 14 -15.72 3.85 -11.49
N ARG A 15 -14.46 3.58 -11.22
CA ARG A 15 -14.04 2.59 -10.22
C ARG A 15 -14.60 2.86 -8.82
N ARG A 16 -14.88 4.13 -8.49
CA ARG A 16 -15.51 4.55 -7.23
C ARG A 16 -17.05 4.52 -7.26
N GLY A 17 -17.65 4.21 -8.42
CA GLY A 17 -19.11 4.25 -8.59
C GLY A 17 -19.68 5.68 -8.65
N GLU A 18 -18.86 6.66 -8.97
CA GLU A 18 -19.20 8.10 -9.00
C GLU A 18 -19.65 8.57 -10.40
N VAL A 19 -20.09 7.64 -11.27
CA VAL A 19 -20.44 7.96 -12.66
C VAL A 19 -21.83 7.43 -13.02
N ILE A 20 -22.61 8.28 -13.70
CA ILE A 20 -23.86 7.94 -14.37
C ILE A 20 -23.55 7.82 -15.86
N LEU A 21 -23.87 6.69 -16.46
CA LEU A 21 -23.80 6.53 -17.90
C LEU A 21 -25.00 7.20 -18.55
N TRP A 22 -24.77 8.11 -19.51
CA TRP A 22 -25.80 8.72 -20.34
C TRP A 22 -25.58 8.30 -21.79
N ALA A 23 -26.41 7.35 -22.26
CA ALA A 23 -26.26 6.69 -23.54
C ALA A 23 -27.19 7.30 -24.60
N GLY A 24 -26.63 7.68 -25.73
CA GLY A 24 -27.37 8.08 -26.94
C GLY A 24 -27.32 7.01 -28.04
N ALA A 25 -27.91 7.27 -29.19
CA ALA A 25 -28.05 6.31 -30.30
C ALA A 25 -26.72 5.73 -30.81
N GLY A 26 -25.64 6.52 -30.75
CA GLY A 26 -24.31 6.03 -31.11
C GLY A 26 -23.75 4.95 -30.19
N PHE A 27 -24.31 4.75 -29.00
CA PHE A 27 -23.94 3.64 -28.13
C PHE A 27 -24.38 2.29 -28.69
N SER A 28 -25.54 2.28 -29.42
CA SER A 28 -26.11 1.09 -30.09
C SER A 28 -25.66 0.99 -31.56
N TYR A 29 -24.86 1.91 -32.09
CA TYR A 29 -24.51 1.98 -33.50
C TYR A 29 -23.81 0.72 -34.04
N TYR A 30 -22.99 0.06 -33.25
CA TYR A 30 -22.29 -1.17 -33.61
C TYR A 30 -23.27 -2.35 -33.91
N THR A 31 -24.53 -2.22 -33.51
CA THR A 31 -25.57 -3.23 -33.74
C THR A 31 -26.33 -3.02 -35.04
N ASN A 32 -25.93 -2.04 -35.86
CA ASN A 32 -26.62 -1.57 -37.08
C ASN A 32 -27.99 -0.95 -36.82
N LEU A 33 -28.29 -0.56 -35.58
CA LEU A 33 -29.46 0.28 -35.31
C LEU A 33 -29.20 1.70 -35.83
N PRO A 34 -30.22 2.38 -36.40
CA PRO A 34 -30.04 3.70 -36.97
C PRO A 34 -29.74 4.76 -35.91
N THR A 35 -28.86 5.68 -36.24
CA THR A 35 -28.71 6.96 -35.53
C THR A 35 -29.96 7.83 -35.74
N GLY A 36 -30.13 8.90 -34.96
CA GLY A 36 -31.23 9.84 -35.14
C GLY A 36 -31.31 10.41 -36.55
N LYS A 37 -30.15 10.71 -37.17
CA LYS A 37 -30.08 11.18 -38.55
C LYS A 37 -30.49 10.12 -39.57
N GLU A 38 -30.06 8.88 -39.38
CA GLU A 38 -30.41 7.77 -40.26
C GLU A 38 -31.92 7.43 -40.14
N LEU A 39 -32.48 7.48 -38.92
CA LEU A 39 -33.90 7.32 -38.69
C LEU A 39 -34.71 8.44 -39.37
N ALA A 40 -34.26 9.71 -39.28
CA ALA A 40 -34.85 10.83 -40.00
C ALA A 40 -34.87 10.58 -41.52
N ASN A 41 -33.77 10.10 -42.09
CA ASN A 41 -33.70 9.74 -43.52
C ASN A 41 -34.69 8.61 -43.87
N LYS A 42 -34.86 7.61 -43.00
CA LYS A 42 -35.85 6.52 -43.21
C LYS A 42 -37.27 7.04 -43.21
N ILE A 43 -37.60 8.01 -42.36
CA ILE A 43 -38.92 8.65 -42.37
C ILE A 43 -39.12 9.46 -43.66
N VAL A 44 -38.08 10.22 -44.10
CA VAL A 44 -38.13 10.98 -45.38
C VAL A 44 -38.32 10.05 -46.58
N GLU A 45 -37.70 8.86 -46.59
CA GLU A 45 -37.88 7.85 -47.64
C GLU A 45 -39.36 7.40 -47.80
N GLU A 46 -40.14 7.41 -46.72
CA GLU A 46 -41.58 7.04 -46.72
C GLU A 46 -42.48 8.23 -47.04
N MET A 47 -41.98 9.48 -47.10
CA MET A 47 -42.74 10.65 -47.54
C MET A 47 -43.01 10.64 -49.04
N PRO A 48 -44.09 11.31 -49.51
CA PRO A 48 -44.31 11.50 -50.93
C PRO A 48 -43.09 12.15 -51.62
N ALA A 49 -42.74 11.65 -52.81
CA ALA A 49 -41.51 12.03 -53.51
C ALA A 49 -41.37 13.57 -53.73
N ALA A 50 -42.47 14.29 -53.87
CA ALA A 50 -42.48 15.73 -54.03
C ALA A 50 -41.90 16.53 -52.85
N TYR A 51 -41.92 15.97 -51.64
CA TYR A 51 -41.51 16.65 -50.41
C TYR A 51 -40.14 16.19 -49.90
N ARG A 52 -39.59 15.07 -50.40
CA ARG A 52 -38.36 14.45 -49.85
C ARG A 52 -37.16 15.38 -49.89
N ASP A 53 -37.01 16.19 -50.94
CA ASP A 53 -35.88 17.10 -51.11
C ASP A 53 -35.88 18.23 -50.08
N GLU A 54 -37.06 18.65 -49.63
CA GLU A 54 -37.19 19.71 -48.63
C GLU A 54 -36.72 19.26 -47.25
N PHE A 55 -36.85 17.99 -46.93
CA PHE A 55 -36.54 17.46 -45.60
C PHE A 55 -35.19 16.73 -45.50
N LYS A 56 -34.37 16.68 -46.56
CA LYS A 56 -33.04 16.03 -46.56
C LYS A 56 -32.07 16.51 -45.48
N SER A 57 -32.22 17.72 -45.03
CA SER A 57 -31.35 18.35 -44.00
C SER A 57 -32.12 18.68 -42.72
N ALA A 58 -33.39 18.29 -42.63
CA ALA A 58 -34.22 18.54 -41.47
C ALA A 58 -33.84 17.60 -40.31
N THR A 59 -34.11 18.04 -39.10
CA THR A 59 -33.85 17.26 -37.88
C THR A 59 -34.89 16.16 -37.68
N LEU A 60 -34.55 15.10 -36.93
CA LEU A 60 -35.49 14.00 -36.66
C LEU A 60 -36.82 14.49 -36.07
N PRO A 61 -36.87 15.40 -35.09
CA PRO A 61 -38.11 15.99 -34.60
C PRO A 61 -38.92 16.74 -35.67
N GLU A 62 -38.24 17.48 -36.55
CA GLU A 62 -38.89 18.24 -37.62
C GLU A 62 -39.51 17.29 -38.67
N VAL A 63 -38.72 16.32 -39.13
CA VAL A 63 -39.17 15.31 -40.07
C VAL A 63 -40.37 14.52 -39.51
N SER A 64 -40.27 14.13 -38.23
CA SER A 64 -41.32 13.37 -37.55
C SER A 64 -42.60 14.17 -37.38
N GLU A 65 -42.51 15.45 -37.02
CA GLU A 65 -43.66 16.33 -36.89
C GLU A 65 -44.39 16.49 -38.24
N GLU A 66 -43.65 16.83 -39.30
CA GLU A 66 -44.23 16.97 -40.61
C GLU A 66 -44.85 15.67 -41.16
N PHE A 67 -44.16 14.54 -40.91
CA PHE A 67 -44.71 13.22 -41.30
C PHE A 67 -46.05 12.93 -40.61
N VAL A 68 -46.18 13.30 -39.32
CA VAL A 68 -47.43 13.16 -38.56
C VAL A 68 -48.51 14.10 -39.15
N GLN A 69 -48.16 15.35 -39.50
CA GLN A 69 -49.10 16.29 -40.12
C GLN A 69 -49.59 15.76 -41.47
N MET A 70 -48.70 15.22 -42.31
CA MET A 70 -49.06 14.59 -43.60
C MET A 70 -50.01 13.38 -43.42
N ASN A 71 -49.97 12.72 -42.25
CA ASN A 71 -50.84 11.61 -41.91
C ASN A 71 -52.04 12.02 -41.03
N ASN A 72 -52.59 13.22 -41.26
CA ASN A 72 -53.75 13.76 -40.55
C ASN A 72 -53.59 13.85 -39.03
N GLY A 73 -52.41 14.07 -38.54
CA GLY A 73 -52.08 14.18 -37.12
C GLY A 73 -51.94 12.83 -36.42
N SER A 74 -51.99 11.71 -37.15
CA SER A 74 -51.82 10.37 -36.57
C SER A 74 -50.35 9.97 -36.48
N LYS A 75 -49.92 9.55 -35.31
CA LYS A 75 -48.58 8.99 -35.09
C LYS A 75 -48.46 7.52 -35.51
N ALA A 76 -49.56 6.84 -35.87
CA ALA A 76 -49.55 5.39 -36.08
C ALA A 76 -48.55 4.94 -37.19
N GLU A 77 -48.52 5.65 -38.32
CA GLU A 77 -47.59 5.34 -39.41
C GLU A 77 -46.14 5.67 -39.03
N LEU A 78 -45.90 6.76 -38.30
CA LEU A 78 -44.59 7.09 -37.77
C LEU A 78 -44.07 5.99 -36.83
N MET A 79 -44.93 5.53 -35.94
CA MET A 79 -44.56 4.44 -35.01
C MET A 79 -44.28 3.12 -35.72
N ARG A 80 -44.98 2.85 -36.86
CA ARG A 80 -44.69 1.67 -37.68
C ARG A 80 -43.31 1.74 -38.33
N ILE A 81 -42.86 2.93 -38.76
CA ILE A 81 -41.50 3.13 -39.27
C ILE A 81 -40.49 2.94 -38.17
N VAL A 82 -40.72 3.52 -37.00
CA VAL A 82 -39.84 3.37 -35.83
C VAL A 82 -39.72 1.90 -35.44
N ASP A 83 -40.81 1.20 -35.28
CA ASP A 83 -40.83 -0.23 -34.95
C ASP A 83 -40.06 -1.06 -35.97
N LYS A 84 -40.30 -0.83 -37.28
CA LYS A 84 -39.62 -1.53 -38.39
C LYS A 84 -38.10 -1.40 -38.35
N HIS A 85 -37.57 -0.27 -37.86
CA HIS A 85 -36.11 0.03 -37.89
C HIS A 85 -35.41 -0.09 -36.54
N ILE A 86 -36.14 -0.03 -35.43
CA ILE A 86 -35.57 -0.11 -34.06
C ILE A 86 -35.84 -1.48 -33.42
N ASN A 87 -37.07 -2.05 -33.63
CA ASN A 87 -37.45 -3.32 -33.04
C ASN A 87 -36.99 -4.50 -33.91
N ILE A 88 -35.74 -4.55 -34.24
CA ILE A 88 -35.14 -5.63 -35.04
C ILE A 88 -34.41 -6.62 -34.14
N GLU A 89 -34.28 -7.85 -34.62
CA GLU A 89 -33.46 -8.84 -33.93
C GLU A 89 -31.97 -8.51 -34.12
N VAL A 90 -31.30 -8.26 -33.01
CA VAL A 90 -29.88 -7.94 -32.99
C VAL A 90 -29.13 -9.15 -32.43
N GLU A 91 -28.25 -9.75 -33.25
CA GLU A 91 -27.46 -10.93 -32.86
C GLU A 91 -26.30 -10.56 -31.93
N ASN A 92 -25.64 -9.44 -32.21
CA ASN A 92 -24.45 -9.00 -31.44
C ASN A 92 -24.77 -7.83 -30.54
N ILE A 93 -24.78 -8.07 -29.22
CA ILE A 93 -24.94 -7.06 -28.17
C ILE A 93 -23.74 -7.07 -27.23
N GLU A 94 -22.53 -7.30 -27.75
CA GLU A 94 -21.31 -7.52 -26.99
C GLU A 94 -21.02 -6.37 -26.03
N TYR A 95 -21.07 -5.11 -26.47
CA TYR A 95 -20.70 -3.96 -25.62
C TYR A 95 -21.75 -3.70 -24.53
N HIS A 96 -23.03 -3.97 -24.79
CA HIS A 96 -24.04 -3.98 -23.74
C HIS A 96 -23.81 -5.10 -22.72
N LYS A 97 -23.35 -6.29 -23.16
CA LYS A 97 -22.96 -7.38 -22.25
C LYS A 97 -21.71 -7.04 -21.45
N LYS A 98 -20.65 -6.46 -22.06
CA LYS A 98 -19.47 -6.00 -21.34
C LYS A 98 -19.83 -4.99 -20.24
N LEU A 99 -20.78 -4.09 -20.51
CA LEU A 99 -21.25 -3.13 -19.52
C LEU A 99 -21.85 -3.82 -18.28
N THR A 100 -22.50 -5.00 -18.41
CA THR A 100 -23.04 -5.74 -17.27
C THR A 100 -21.97 -6.23 -16.29
N GLU A 101 -20.73 -6.34 -16.75
CA GLU A 101 -19.56 -6.74 -15.96
C GLU A 101 -18.88 -5.55 -15.27
N ILE A 102 -19.21 -4.31 -15.65
CA ILE A 102 -18.74 -3.09 -14.99
C ILE A 102 -19.68 -2.79 -13.81
N LEU A 103 -19.43 -3.46 -12.67
CA LEU A 103 -20.31 -3.43 -11.49
C LEU A 103 -20.48 -2.03 -10.88
N GLN A 104 -19.56 -1.13 -11.17
CA GLN A 104 -19.57 0.25 -10.69
C GLN A 104 -20.63 1.12 -11.36
N ILE A 105 -21.05 0.80 -12.59
CA ILE A 105 -22.08 1.55 -13.30
C ILE A 105 -23.46 0.99 -12.90
N LYS A 106 -24.12 1.69 -11.99
CA LYS A 106 -25.42 1.29 -11.42
C LYS A 106 -26.58 2.16 -11.91
N LYS A 107 -26.28 3.25 -12.60
CA LYS A 107 -27.26 4.24 -13.04
C LYS A 107 -27.01 4.55 -14.51
N ILE A 108 -28.02 4.28 -15.34
CA ILE A 108 -27.97 4.49 -16.78
C ILE A 108 -29.14 5.38 -17.15
N VAL A 109 -28.88 6.46 -17.86
CA VAL A 109 -29.88 7.28 -18.51
C VAL A 109 -29.72 7.10 -20.01
N THR A 110 -30.80 6.90 -20.73
CA THR A 110 -30.72 6.76 -22.18
C THR A 110 -31.83 7.51 -22.91
N THR A 111 -31.49 8.01 -24.08
CA THR A 111 -32.43 8.56 -25.07
C THR A 111 -32.78 7.55 -26.14
N ASN A 112 -32.24 6.35 -26.07
CA ASN A 112 -32.49 5.29 -27.03
C ASN A 112 -33.85 4.63 -26.77
N TYR A 113 -34.52 4.26 -27.85
CA TYR A 113 -35.83 3.55 -27.81
C TYR A 113 -35.62 2.04 -27.70
N ASP A 114 -34.46 1.51 -28.17
CA ASP A 114 -34.17 0.08 -28.22
C ASP A 114 -34.17 -0.58 -26.83
N ASP A 115 -34.27 -1.90 -26.79
CA ASP A 115 -34.29 -2.72 -25.58
C ASP A 115 -32.97 -3.49 -25.32
N LEU A 116 -31.82 -2.99 -25.85
CA LEU A 116 -30.56 -3.71 -25.80
C LEU A 116 -29.98 -3.79 -24.39
N PHE A 117 -30.18 -2.76 -23.56
CA PHE A 117 -29.82 -2.82 -22.15
C PHE A 117 -30.61 -3.90 -21.43
N GLU A 118 -31.91 -3.98 -21.66
CA GLU A 118 -32.82 -4.96 -21.08
C GLU A 118 -32.48 -6.38 -21.52
N LYS A 119 -32.04 -6.55 -22.78
CA LYS A 119 -31.59 -7.85 -23.33
C LYS A 119 -30.23 -8.27 -22.75
N ALA A 120 -29.36 -7.31 -22.43
CA ALA A 120 -28.04 -7.60 -21.87
C ALA A 120 -28.09 -7.96 -20.37
N TYR A 121 -28.89 -7.23 -19.59
CA TYR A 121 -29.02 -7.45 -18.14
C TYR A 121 -30.05 -8.51 -17.82
N ALA A 122 -29.82 -9.35 -16.83
CA ALA A 122 -30.85 -10.22 -16.31
C ALA A 122 -31.99 -9.39 -15.70
N LYS A 123 -33.24 -9.81 -15.92
CA LYS A 123 -34.47 -9.11 -15.43
C LYS A 123 -34.42 -8.81 -13.93
N ARG A 124 -33.72 -9.62 -13.13
CA ARG A 124 -33.57 -9.42 -11.68
C ARG A 124 -32.60 -8.27 -11.33
N ASP A 125 -31.69 -7.91 -12.24
CA ASP A 125 -30.58 -7.00 -11.99
C ASP A 125 -30.87 -5.56 -12.46
N ILE A 126 -31.89 -5.36 -13.34
CA ILE A 126 -32.22 -4.06 -13.91
C ILE A 126 -33.65 -3.63 -13.62
N SER A 127 -33.84 -2.38 -13.19
CA SER A 127 -35.12 -1.69 -13.16
C SER A 127 -35.22 -0.75 -14.36
N VAL A 128 -36.27 -0.85 -15.15
CA VAL A 128 -36.50 0.05 -16.28
C VAL A 128 -37.52 1.10 -15.87
N ILE A 129 -37.18 2.36 -16.02
CA ILE A 129 -37.98 3.52 -15.61
C ILE A 129 -38.24 4.38 -16.87
N VAL A 130 -39.48 4.41 -17.31
CA VAL A 130 -39.99 5.18 -18.46
C VAL A 130 -40.92 6.29 -17.98
N LYS A 131 -41.74 6.00 -16.95
CA LYS A 131 -42.79 6.88 -16.43
C LYS A 131 -42.62 7.19 -14.95
N ASN A 132 -43.14 8.31 -14.48
CA ASN A 132 -43.09 8.74 -13.08
C ASN A 132 -43.53 7.65 -12.08
N SER A 133 -44.54 6.86 -12.41
CA SER A 133 -45.06 5.77 -11.57
C SER A 133 -44.04 4.65 -11.32
N GLN A 134 -42.99 4.55 -12.15
CA GLN A 134 -41.97 3.51 -12.03
C GLN A 134 -40.76 3.98 -11.19
N VAL A 135 -40.62 5.26 -10.92
CA VAL A 135 -39.51 5.81 -10.10
C VAL A 135 -39.41 5.14 -8.73
N PRO A 136 -40.51 4.90 -7.99
CA PRO A 136 -40.43 4.18 -6.69
C PRO A 136 -40.01 2.72 -6.82
N LEU A 137 -40.07 2.13 -8.02
CA LEU A 137 -39.68 0.75 -8.30
C LEU A 137 -38.18 0.60 -8.66
N ALA A 138 -37.45 1.68 -8.68
CA ALA A 138 -36.02 1.73 -8.98
C ALA A 138 -35.17 1.20 -7.80
N ASN A 139 -35.25 -0.10 -7.53
CA ASN A 139 -34.64 -0.76 -6.37
C ASN A 139 -33.71 -1.93 -6.71
N LYS A 140 -33.46 -2.19 -7.99
CA LYS A 140 -32.52 -3.23 -8.41
C LYS A 140 -31.10 -2.69 -8.51
N ARG A 141 -30.14 -3.59 -8.76
CA ARG A 141 -28.72 -3.26 -8.88
C ARG A 141 -28.47 -2.12 -9.87
N VAL A 142 -29.07 -2.18 -11.04
CA VAL A 142 -28.99 -1.18 -12.09
C VAL A 142 -30.35 -0.54 -12.33
N ASN A 143 -30.39 0.78 -12.42
CA ASN A 143 -31.56 1.55 -12.74
C ASN A 143 -31.37 2.22 -14.10
N LEU A 144 -32.18 1.85 -15.07
CA LEU A 144 -32.22 2.36 -16.44
C LEU A 144 -33.35 3.36 -16.57
N TYR A 145 -33.02 4.62 -16.83
CA TYR A 145 -33.98 5.69 -17.08
C TYR A 145 -34.07 5.95 -18.59
N LYS A 146 -35.17 5.53 -19.23
CA LYS A 146 -35.42 5.76 -20.67
C LYS A 146 -36.24 7.02 -20.84
N ILE A 147 -35.54 8.15 -20.93
CA ILE A 147 -36.16 9.48 -20.86
C ILE A 147 -36.92 9.86 -22.16
N HIS A 148 -36.63 9.22 -23.28
CA HIS A 148 -37.36 9.40 -24.54
C HIS A 148 -38.33 8.28 -24.85
N GLY A 149 -38.66 7.44 -23.88
CA GLY A 149 -39.60 6.36 -24.05
C GLY A 149 -38.93 5.04 -24.41
N ASP A 150 -39.78 4.05 -24.68
CA ASP A 150 -39.42 2.65 -24.90
C ASP A 150 -40.15 2.11 -26.12
N ILE A 151 -39.45 1.37 -26.99
CA ILE A 151 -40.06 0.73 -28.17
C ILE A 151 -41.17 -0.24 -27.76
N ASN A 152 -41.11 -0.82 -26.56
CA ASN A 152 -42.15 -1.69 -26.02
C ASN A 152 -43.35 -0.92 -25.42
N ASP A 153 -43.29 0.41 -25.34
CA ASP A 153 -44.35 1.33 -24.89
C ASP A 153 -44.45 2.52 -25.87
N PRO A 154 -45.02 2.33 -27.07
CA PRO A 154 -45.02 3.33 -28.14
C PRO A 154 -45.58 4.69 -27.74
N ASP A 155 -46.51 4.74 -26.80
CA ASP A 155 -47.11 5.97 -26.29
C ASP A 155 -46.15 6.81 -25.46
N SER A 156 -45.06 6.21 -25.01
CA SER A 156 -44.02 6.90 -24.24
C SER A 156 -42.99 7.59 -25.13
N ILE A 157 -42.96 7.32 -26.44
CA ILE A 157 -41.91 7.76 -27.35
C ILE A 157 -41.96 9.28 -27.60
N VAL A 158 -40.84 9.97 -27.35
CA VAL A 158 -40.60 11.39 -27.61
C VAL A 158 -39.86 11.50 -28.94
N LEU A 159 -40.56 11.89 -30.01
CA LEU A 159 -39.97 11.86 -31.36
C LEU A 159 -40.31 13.11 -32.19
N THR A 160 -41.53 13.65 -32.10
CA THR A 160 -41.93 14.83 -32.83
C THR A 160 -41.45 16.13 -32.15
N LYS A 161 -41.41 17.24 -32.87
CA LYS A 161 -41.10 18.56 -32.31
C LYS A 161 -42.05 18.94 -31.16
N SER A 162 -43.32 18.61 -31.33
CA SER A 162 -44.32 18.78 -30.28
C SER A 162 -44.05 17.94 -29.05
N ASP A 163 -43.58 16.68 -29.23
CA ASP A 163 -43.17 15.83 -28.10
C ASP A 163 -41.98 16.43 -27.33
N TYR A 164 -40.96 16.90 -28.05
CA TYR A 164 -39.81 17.52 -27.43
C TYR A 164 -40.19 18.79 -26.64
N ASN A 165 -41.02 19.65 -27.21
CA ASN A 165 -41.50 20.85 -26.54
C ASN A 165 -42.25 20.47 -25.24
N ASN A 166 -43.10 19.46 -25.30
CA ASN A 166 -43.81 18.94 -24.13
C ASN A 166 -42.88 18.30 -23.13
N PHE A 167 -41.89 17.52 -23.59
CA PHE A 167 -40.92 16.84 -22.76
C PHE A 167 -40.07 17.82 -21.92
N PHE A 168 -39.59 18.89 -22.53
CA PHE A 168 -38.79 19.90 -21.82
C PHE A 168 -39.63 20.91 -21.01
N SER A 169 -40.86 21.21 -21.44
CA SER A 169 -41.70 22.24 -20.81
C SER A 169 -42.67 21.72 -19.74
N SER A 170 -43.05 20.45 -19.82
CA SER A 170 -44.17 19.94 -19.04
C SER A 170 -43.76 19.28 -17.71
N VAL A 171 -44.73 19.23 -16.79
CA VAL A 171 -44.71 18.50 -15.51
C VAL A 171 -44.79 16.99 -15.71
N THR A 172 -44.96 16.50 -16.93
CA THR A 172 -45.31 15.12 -17.27
C THR A 172 -44.30 14.09 -16.77
N ASN A 173 -43.00 14.43 -16.67
CA ASN A 173 -41.96 13.53 -16.20
C ASN A 173 -41.18 14.14 -14.99
N GLU A 174 -41.86 14.93 -14.18
CA GLU A 174 -41.24 15.70 -13.07
C GLU A 174 -40.49 14.78 -12.08
N SER A 175 -41.08 13.65 -11.70
CA SER A 175 -40.42 12.73 -10.75
C SER A 175 -39.19 12.06 -11.36
N VAL A 176 -39.21 11.72 -12.66
CA VAL A 176 -38.01 11.18 -13.36
C VAL A 176 -36.92 12.23 -13.41
N TRP A 177 -37.27 13.46 -13.84
CA TRP A 177 -36.30 14.56 -13.89
C TRP A 177 -35.74 14.96 -12.51
N THR A 178 -36.58 15.02 -11.48
CA THR A 178 -36.15 15.29 -10.11
C THR A 178 -35.18 14.22 -9.65
N LYS A 179 -35.46 12.94 -9.95
CA LYS A 179 -34.56 11.84 -9.61
C LYS A 179 -33.24 11.97 -10.35
N ILE A 180 -33.26 12.23 -11.64
CA ILE A 180 -32.06 12.42 -12.47
C ILE A 180 -31.23 13.58 -11.93
N LYS A 181 -31.82 14.73 -11.65
CA LYS A 181 -31.12 15.90 -11.04
C LYS A 181 -30.43 15.54 -9.74
N THR A 182 -31.15 14.85 -8.83
CA THR A 182 -30.58 14.38 -7.55
C THR A 182 -29.36 13.49 -7.80
N LEU A 183 -29.43 12.55 -8.75
CA LEU A 183 -28.32 11.68 -9.09
C LEU A 183 -27.12 12.44 -9.63
N MET A 184 -27.35 13.52 -10.37
CA MET A 184 -26.30 14.35 -10.97
C MET A 184 -25.63 15.27 -9.96
N ASP A 185 -26.32 15.65 -8.89
CA ASP A 185 -25.69 16.34 -7.75
C ASP A 185 -24.68 15.44 -7.03
N GLU A 186 -24.87 14.12 -7.11
CA GLU A 186 -24.06 13.13 -6.39
C GLU A 186 -22.91 12.56 -7.24
N ALA A 187 -23.03 12.56 -8.58
CA ALA A 187 -22.10 11.85 -9.47
C ALA A 187 -21.80 12.64 -10.75
N SER A 188 -20.70 12.29 -11.40
CA SER A 188 -20.31 12.79 -12.73
C SER A 188 -21.13 12.12 -13.83
N ILE A 189 -21.37 12.81 -14.92
CA ILE A 189 -22.06 12.24 -16.08
C ILE A 189 -21.04 11.84 -17.14
N LEU A 190 -21.24 10.67 -17.72
CA LEU A 190 -20.52 10.18 -18.89
C LEU A 190 -21.48 10.09 -20.07
N PHE A 191 -21.41 11.08 -20.98
CA PHE A 191 -22.15 11.05 -22.23
C PHE A 191 -21.43 10.19 -23.27
N VAL A 192 -22.14 9.19 -23.81
CA VAL A 192 -21.62 8.28 -24.84
C VAL A 192 -22.64 8.11 -25.96
N GLY A 193 -22.17 8.09 -27.20
CA GLY A 193 -23.05 7.87 -28.35
C GLY A 193 -23.80 9.11 -28.83
N TYR A 194 -23.28 10.28 -28.52
CA TYR A 194 -23.80 11.56 -29.00
C TYR A 194 -22.91 12.13 -30.10
N SER A 195 -23.44 12.29 -31.32
CA SER A 195 -22.73 12.97 -32.41
C SER A 195 -22.97 14.46 -32.32
N LEU A 196 -22.02 15.21 -31.78
CA LEU A 196 -22.12 16.68 -31.69
C LEU A 196 -21.98 17.41 -33.04
N GLU A 197 -21.73 16.69 -34.10
CA GLU A 197 -21.82 17.21 -35.49
C GLU A 197 -23.25 17.20 -36.00
N ASP A 198 -24.12 16.39 -35.39
CA ASP A 198 -25.53 16.31 -35.68
C ASP A 198 -26.33 17.35 -34.85
N SER A 199 -27.10 18.20 -35.53
CA SER A 199 -27.93 19.25 -34.92
C SER A 199 -29.01 18.67 -33.96
N ASN A 200 -29.52 17.48 -34.21
CA ASN A 200 -30.48 16.83 -33.34
C ASN A 200 -29.84 16.48 -31.98
N THR A 201 -28.67 15.86 -32.04
CA THR A 201 -27.96 15.44 -30.85
C THR A 201 -27.48 16.66 -30.05
N GLN A 202 -27.07 17.72 -30.72
CA GLN A 202 -26.68 18.95 -30.07
C GLN A 202 -27.85 19.64 -29.36
N MET A 203 -29.02 19.72 -30.02
CA MET A 203 -30.24 20.28 -29.44
C MET A 203 -30.67 19.49 -28.20
N MET A 204 -30.55 18.16 -28.27
CA MET A 204 -30.83 17.25 -27.15
C MET A 204 -29.93 17.50 -25.97
N LEU A 205 -28.62 17.53 -26.19
CA LEU A 205 -27.65 17.76 -25.14
C LEU A 205 -27.85 19.15 -24.51
N ASP A 206 -28.08 20.17 -25.33
CA ASP A 206 -28.33 21.54 -24.86
C ASP A 206 -29.62 21.61 -24.04
N GLY A 207 -30.72 20.94 -24.47
CA GLY A 207 -31.96 20.85 -23.71
C GLY A 207 -31.80 20.11 -22.38
N VAL A 208 -31.01 19.06 -22.36
CA VAL A 208 -30.65 18.33 -21.13
C VAL A 208 -29.85 19.24 -20.20
N ILE A 209 -28.82 19.92 -20.71
CA ILE A 209 -27.99 20.86 -19.92
C ILE A 209 -28.86 22.00 -19.36
N GLU A 210 -29.74 22.58 -20.16
CA GLU A 210 -30.65 23.65 -19.74
C GLU A 210 -31.60 23.16 -18.63
N LYS A 211 -32.17 21.95 -18.77
CA LYS A 211 -33.09 21.34 -17.78
C LYS A 211 -32.41 21.03 -16.45
N ILE A 212 -31.12 20.63 -16.50
CA ILE A 212 -30.32 20.23 -15.34
C ILE A 212 -29.77 21.44 -14.59
N GLY A 213 -29.37 22.50 -15.33
CA GLY A 213 -28.61 23.63 -14.80
C GLY A 213 -27.11 23.41 -14.83
N GLU A 214 -26.39 24.09 -13.93
CA GLU A 214 -24.92 23.95 -13.86
C GLU A 214 -24.50 22.57 -13.36
N PHE A 215 -23.46 21.99 -13.99
CA PHE A 215 -22.84 20.77 -13.51
C PHE A 215 -22.02 21.05 -12.25
N ARG A 216 -22.37 20.41 -11.15
CA ARG A 216 -21.58 20.50 -9.91
C ARG A 216 -20.35 19.59 -9.94
N ASN A 217 -20.45 18.47 -10.66
CA ASN A 217 -19.38 17.52 -10.86
C ASN A 217 -18.87 17.58 -12.30
N GLU A 218 -17.54 17.39 -12.48
CA GLU A 218 -16.94 17.27 -13.81
C GLU A 218 -17.64 16.17 -14.61
N SER A 219 -18.16 16.54 -15.79
CA SER A 219 -18.81 15.61 -16.70
C SER A 219 -17.92 15.28 -17.88
N PHE A 220 -18.16 14.16 -18.52
CA PHE A 220 -17.34 13.68 -19.64
C PHE A 220 -18.23 13.41 -20.85
N ILE A 221 -17.68 13.68 -22.04
CA ILE A 221 -18.31 13.29 -23.30
C ILE A 221 -17.31 12.56 -24.18
N VAL A 222 -17.75 11.44 -24.74
CA VAL A 222 -16.94 10.59 -25.61
C VAL A 222 -17.52 10.62 -27.01
N VAL A 223 -16.75 11.21 -27.91
CA VAL A 223 -17.12 11.40 -29.33
C VAL A 223 -15.83 11.37 -30.17
N PRO A 224 -15.77 10.60 -31.27
CA PRO A 224 -14.59 10.61 -32.13
C PRO A 224 -14.52 11.91 -32.97
N GLY A 225 -13.30 12.45 -33.10
CA GLY A 225 -12.96 13.47 -34.09
C GLY A 225 -13.67 14.82 -33.97
N LEU A 226 -14.00 15.30 -32.77
CA LEU A 226 -14.70 16.57 -32.55
C LEU A 226 -13.81 17.77 -32.90
N ARG A 227 -14.38 18.76 -33.61
CA ARG A 227 -13.68 19.97 -34.00
C ARG A 227 -13.22 20.81 -32.80
N PRO A 228 -12.02 21.44 -32.85
CA PRO A 228 -11.42 22.12 -31.69
C PRO A 228 -12.30 23.19 -31.04
N TYR A 229 -13.06 23.96 -31.85
CA TYR A 229 -13.94 25.00 -31.30
C TYR A 229 -15.10 24.41 -30.47
N LYS A 230 -15.62 23.23 -30.85
CA LYS A 230 -16.66 22.52 -30.10
C LYS A 230 -16.10 21.92 -28.81
N GLN A 231 -14.85 21.40 -28.83
CA GLN A 231 -14.17 20.95 -27.63
C GLN A 231 -14.07 22.08 -26.60
N LYS A 232 -13.62 23.28 -27.05
CA LYS A 232 -13.53 24.47 -26.19
C LYS A 232 -14.88 24.89 -25.62
N ALA A 233 -15.95 24.81 -26.40
CA ALA A 233 -17.29 25.12 -25.93
C ALA A 233 -17.79 24.14 -24.85
N LEU A 234 -17.44 22.84 -24.94
CA LEU A 234 -17.73 21.86 -23.92
C LEU A 234 -16.95 22.12 -22.63
N GLU A 235 -15.66 22.42 -22.74
CA GLU A 235 -14.81 22.76 -21.58
C GLU A 235 -15.37 23.97 -20.82
N GLN A 236 -15.89 24.97 -21.51
CA GLN A 236 -16.55 26.13 -20.89
C GLN A 236 -17.82 25.77 -20.13
N LYS A 237 -18.48 24.66 -20.51
CA LYS A 237 -19.66 24.09 -19.82
C LYS A 237 -19.27 23.10 -18.71
N GLY A 238 -17.97 22.90 -18.39
CA GLY A 238 -17.50 21.94 -17.40
C GLY A 238 -17.52 20.48 -17.87
N ILE A 239 -17.54 20.27 -19.20
CA ILE A 239 -17.55 18.93 -19.80
C ILE A 239 -16.19 18.62 -20.42
N SER A 240 -15.54 17.59 -19.91
CA SER A 240 -14.27 17.08 -20.42
C SER A 240 -14.48 16.19 -21.65
N TYR A 241 -13.79 16.51 -22.74
CA TYR A 241 -13.88 15.75 -23.99
C TYR A 241 -12.87 14.61 -24.04
N ILE A 242 -13.32 13.45 -24.55
CA ILE A 242 -12.50 12.26 -24.82
C ILE A 242 -12.71 11.86 -26.30
N ASP A 243 -11.60 11.84 -27.05
CA ASP A 243 -11.58 11.45 -28.47
C ASP A 243 -11.51 9.93 -28.62
N MET A 244 -12.71 9.30 -28.73
CA MET A 244 -12.81 7.84 -28.76
C MET A 244 -14.18 7.39 -29.25
N THR A 245 -14.28 6.18 -29.81
CA THR A 245 -15.58 5.55 -30.09
C THR A 245 -16.16 4.91 -28.81
N ALA A 246 -17.47 4.65 -28.81
CA ALA A 246 -18.14 4.01 -27.69
C ALA A 246 -17.60 2.60 -27.40
N GLU A 247 -17.31 1.83 -28.46
CA GLU A 247 -16.78 0.47 -28.36
C GLU A 247 -15.40 0.46 -27.68
N LYS A 248 -14.50 1.31 -28.16
CA LYS A 248 -13.15 1.42 -27.59
C LYS A 248 -13.20 1.88 -26.13
N LEU A 249 -14.08 2.83 -25.83
CA LEU A 249 -14.29 3.30 -24.45
C LEU A 249 -14.70 2.14 -23.53
N ILE A 250 -15.71 1.36 -23.94
CA ILE A 250 -16.19 0.24 -23.12
C ILE A 250 -15.10 -0.83 -22.95
N ASP A 251 -14.31 -1.09 -23.99
CA ASP A 251 -13.19 -2.04 -23.90
C ASP A 251 -12.13 -1.56 -22.91
N GLU A 252 -11.72 -0.31 -22.98
CA GLU A 252 -10.73 0.26 -22.05
C GLU A 252 -11.25 0.29 -20.61
N ILE A 253 -12.49 0.75 -20.39
CA ILE A 253 -13.12 0.75 -19.06
C ILE A 253 -13.23 -0.68 -18.52
N HIS A 254 -13.73 -1.62 -19.34
CA HIS A 254 -13.89 -3.01 -18.94
C HIS A 254 -12.56 -3.63 -18.54
N GLN A 255 -11.51 -3.43 -19.34
CA GLN A 255 -10.17 -3.92 -19.04
C GLN A 255 -9.65 -3.36 -17.72
N GLU A 256 -9.75 -2.04 -17.50
CA GLU A 256 -9.29 -1.40 -16.28
C GLU A 256 -10.08 -1.81 -15.04
N VAL A 257 -11.40 -1.98 -15.17
CA VAL A 257 -12.24 -2.45 -14.08
C VAL A 257 -11.93 -3.91 -13.74
N MET A 258 -11.75 -4.78 -14.74
CA MET A 258 -11.35 -6.18 -14.50
C MET A 258 -9.97 -6.28 -13.86
N ASN A 259 -9.00 -5.48 -14.32
CA ASN A 259 -7.66 -5.43 -13.73
C ASN A 259 -7.67 -4.99 -12.25
N ASN A 260 -8.65 -4.23 -11.84
CA ASN A 260 -8.74 -3.70 -10.48
C ASN A 260 -9.91 -4.28 -9.66
N LEU A 261 -10.63 -5.26 -10.17
CA LEU A 261 -11.88 -5.76 -9.59
C LEU A 261 -11.73 -6.18 -8.12
N ILE A 262 -10.70 -6.98 -7.81
CA ILE A 262 -10.41 -7.45 -6.45
C ILE A 262 -10.01 -6.27 -5.56
N LYS A 263 -9.12 -5.42 -6.04
CA LYS A 263 -8.65 -4.24 -5.31
C LYS A 263 -9.79 -3.27 -4.98
N ASP A 264 -10.72 -3.06 -5.92
CA ASP A 264 -11.87 -2.18 -5.72
C ASP A 264 -12.88 -2.78 -4.73
N CYS A 265 -13.03 -4.11 -4.73
CA CYS A 265 -13.81 -4.82 -3.72
C CYS A 265 -13.18 -4.69 -2.31
N GLU A 266 -11.87 -4.90 -2.19
CA GLU A 266 -11.13 -4.73 -0.94
C GLU A 266 -11.16 -3.29 -0.42
N ALA A 267 -11.18 -2.30 -1.33
CA ALA A 267 -11.31 -0.88 -0.99
C ALA A 267 -12.75 -0.47 -0.61
N GLY A 268 -13.72 -1.38 -0.70
CA GLY A 268 -15.12 -1.12 -0.37
C GLY A 268 -15.91 -0.38 -1.44
N PHE A 269 -15.38 -0.24 -2.66
CA PHE A 269 -16.09 0.38 -3.79
C PHE A 269 -17.11 -0.56 -4.42
N LEU A 270 -16.96 -1.87 -4.22
CA LEU A 270 -17.84 -2.90 -4.75
C LEU A 270 -18.42 -3.77 -3.64
N ASP A 271 -19.64 -4.22 -3.87
CA ASP A 271 -20.28 -5.21 -3.02
C ASP A 271 -19.61 -6.59 -3.19
N VAL A 272 -19.29 -7.24 -2.07
CA VAL A 272 -18.59 -8.54 -2.04
C VAL A 272 -19.39 -9.63 -2.75
N ARG A 273 -20.70 -9.63 -2.58
CA ARG A 273 -21.58 -10.65 -3.17
C ARG A 273 -21.66 -10.50 -4.69
N GLU A 274 -21.87 -9.25 -5.18
CA GLU A 274 -21.88 -8.94 -6.61
C GLU A 274 -20.52 -9.30 -7.25
N THR A 275 -19.43 -8.99 -6.58
CA THR A 275 -18.06 -9.31 -7.02
C THR A 275 -17.84 -10.82 -7.09
N ASN A 276 -18.22 -11.57 -6.05
CA ASN A 276 -18.11 -13.04 -6.05
C ASN A 276 -18.95 -13.69 -7.16
N GLU A 277 -20.16 -13.19 -7.43
CA GLU A 277 -21.02 -13.70 -8.52
C GLU A 277 -20.35 -13.49 -9.89
N LEU A 278 -19.72 -12.33 -10.12
CA LEU A 278 -18.98 -12.06 -11.36
C LEU A 278 -17.73 -12.94 -11.47
N LEU A 279 -16.93 -13.03 -10.42
CA LEU A 279 -15.71 -13.86 -10.37
C LEU A 279 -16.04 -15.32 -10.64
N LYS A 280 -17.12 -15.85 -10.04
CA LYS A 280 -17.60 -17.21 -10.27
C LYS A 280 -18.02 -17.44 -11.72
N LYS A 281 -18.71 -16.49 -12.36
CA LYS A 281 -19.04 -16.56 -13.80
C LYS A 281 -17.79 -16.63 -14.68
N LYS A 282 -16.67 -16.01 -14.24
CA LYS A 282 -15.38 -16.07 -14.92
C LYS A 282 -14.56 -17.32 -14.57
N GLY A 283 -15.10 -18.24 -13.77
CA GLY A 283 -14.42 -19.48 -13.36
C GLY A 283 -13.48 -19.35 -12.18
N LEU A 284 -13.58 -18.26 -11.42
CA LEU A 284 -12.76 -17.99 -10.24
C LEU A 284 -13.62 -18.08 -8.97
N ASN A 285 -13.45 -19.12 -8.18
CA ASN A 285 -14.07 -19.25 -6.87
C ASN A 285 -13.27 -18.48 -5.84
N THR A 286 -13.87 -17.51 -5.18
CA THR A 286 -13.19 -16.61 -4.25
C THR A 286 -13.85 -16.61 -2.88
N LYS A 287 -13.06 -16.40 -1.84
CA LYS A 287 -13.51 -16.18 -0.47
C LYS A 287 -12.93 -14.87 0.04
N PHE A 288 -13.83 -13.93 0.31
CA PHE A 288 -13.49 -12.67 0.99
C PHE A 288 -13.82 -12.80 2.47
N GLU A 289 -13.00 -12.20 3.31
CA GLU A 289 -13.22 -12.09 4.76
C GLU A 289 -13.27 -10.62 5.17
N VAL A 290 -14.14 -10.31 6.12
CA VAL A 290 -14.24 -8.98 6.72
C VAL A 290 -13.23 -8.91 7.87
N GLU A 291 -12.31 -7.97 7.78
CA GLU A 291 -11.31 -7.67 8.81
C GLU A 291 -11.58 -6.28 9.42
N ASP A 292 -10.91 -5.92 10.52
CA ASP A 292 -11.06 -4.63 11.20
C ASP A 292 -10.87 -3.41 10.28
N ARG A 293 -10.11 -3.56 9.19
CA ARG A 293 -9.77 -2.49 8.24
C ARG A 293 -10.46 -2.62 6.87
N GLY A 294 -11.45 -3.48 6.74
CA GLY A 294 -12.18 -3.66 5.48
C GLY A 294 -12.33 -5.12 5.05
N VAL A 295 -12.51 -5.33 3.76
CA VAL A 295 -12.67 -6.66 3.15
C VAL A 295 -11.36 -7.08 2.51
N ARG A 296 -10.96 -8.34 2.66
CA ARG A 296 -9.78 -8.92 2.03
C ARG A 296 -10.08 -10.21 1.31
N LEU A 297 -9.45 -10.41 0.15
CA LEU A 297 -9.45 -11.69 -0.54
C LEU A 297 -8.57 -12.68 0.23
N LYS A 298 -9.18 -13.69 0.83
CA LYS A 298 -8.48 -14.69 1.64
C LYS A 298 -7.96 -15.87 0.83
N SER A 299 -8.78 -16.34 -0.09
CA SER A 299 -8.42 -17.45 -0.96
C SER A 299 -9.16 -17.39 -2.27
N TYR A 300 -8.58 -17.99 -3.27
CA TYR A 300 -9.20 -18.21 -4.57
C TYR A 300 -8.81 -19.60 -5.10
N GLY A 301 -9.65 -20.15 -5.97
CA GLY A 301 -9.40 -21.42 -6.61
C GLY A 301 -9.98 -21.44 -8.02
N THR A 302 -9.31 -22.17 -8.89
CA THR A 302 -9.71 -22.40 -10.29
C THR A 302 -9.52 -23.86 -10.62
N GLU A 303 -10.17 -24.32 -11.69
CA GLU A 303 -9.96 -25.68 -12.22
C GLU A 303 -8.59 -25.82 -12.91
N ALA A 304 -8.06 -24.73 -13.45
CA ALA A 304 -6.77 -24.70 -14.13
C ALA A 304 -5.70 -24.00 -13.27
N PRO A 305 -4.41 -24.37 -13.40
CA PRO A 305 -3.32 -23.66 -12.72
C PRO A 305 -3.27 -22.19 -13.10
N ILE A 306 -3.09 -21.32 -12.11
CA ILE A 306 -2.96 -19.88 -12.34
C ILE A 306 -1.48 -19.54 -12.55
N PRO A 307 -1.11 -18.94 -13.68
CA PRO A 307 0.28 -18.59 -13.94
C PRO A 307 0.73 -17.42 -13.07
N LEU A 308 1.88 -17.59 -12.40
CA LEU A 308 2.62 -16.52 -11.77
C LEU A 308 3.72 -16.06 -12.73
N LYS A 309 3.70 -14.79 -13.10
CA LYS A 309 4.71 -14.18 -13.96
C LYS A 309 5.64 -13.30 -13.11
N LEU A 310 6.89 -13.71 -13.02
CA LEU A 310 7.98 -12.93 -12.45
C LEU A 310 8.72 -12.23 -13.60
N ASN A 311 8.72 -10.91 -13.59
CA ASN A 311 9.48 -10.10 -14.53
C ASN A 311 10.75 -9.62 -13.83
N LEU A 312 11.87 -10.22 -14.17
CA LEU A 312 13.17 -9.94 -13.54
C LEU A 312 14.19 -9.51 -14.61
N GLU A 313 15.26 -8.87 -14.17
CA GLU A 313 16.45 -8.68 -14.99
C GLU A 313 17.15 -10.04 -15.25
N ALA A 314 17.86 -10.14 -16.38
CA ALA A 314 18.47 -11.40 -16.80
C ALA A 314 19.46 -11.97 -15.77
N SER A 315 20.18 -11.11 -15.05
CA SER A 315 21.11 -11.51 -13.98
C SER A 315 20.43 -12.26 -12.84
N ALA A 316 19.21 -11.86 -12.44
CA ALA A 316 18.47 -12.51 -11.36
C ALA A 316 18.12 -13.97 -11.65
N TYR A 317 17.89 -14.33 -12.92
CA TYR A 317 17.62 -15.72 -13.29
C TYR A 317 18.83 -16.63 -13.05
N SER A 318 20.06 -16.14 -13.26
CA SER A 318 21.29 -16.88 -12.95
C SER A 318 21.40 -17.14 -11.45
N ASP A 319 21.11 -16.13 -10.63
CA ASP A 319 21.15 -16.25 -9.17
C ASP A 319 20.09 -17.22 -8.64
N ILE A 320 18.88 -17.18 -9.20
CA ILE A 320 17.81 -18.11 -8.86
C ILE A 320 18.20 -19.55 -9.23
N ASN A 321 18.72 -19.77 -10.42
CA ASN A 321 19.15 -21.12 -10.84
C ASN A 321 20.28 -21.65 -9.94
N LYS A 322 21.28 -20.83 -9.65
CA LYS A 322 22.35 -21.19 -8.73
C LYS A 322 21.80 -21.50 -7.34
N PHE A 323 20.91 -20.65 -6.82
CA PHE A 323 20.25 -20.88 -5.54
C PHE A 323 19.46 -22.18 -5.51
N LEU A 324 18.65 -22.47 -6.52
CA LEU A 324 17.77 -23.65 -6.52
C LEU A 324 18.51 -24.95 -6.68
N PHE A 325 19.59 -25.00 -7.49
CA PHE A 325 20.21 -26.23 -7.94
C PHE A 325 21.65 -26.46 -7.46
N GLU A 326 22.40 -25.38 -7.16
CA GLU A 326 23.82 -25.48 -6.85
C GLU A 326 24.14 -25.15 -5.39
N ASP A 327 23.49 -24.15 -4.81
CA ASP A 327 23.81 -23.63 -3.46
C ASP A 327 22.89 -24.21 -2.39
N ILE A 328 23.30 -25.34 -1.81
CA ILE A 328 22.52 -26.02 -0.75
C ILE A 328 22.61 -25.29 0.61
N GLU A 329 23.63 -24.48 0.83
CA GLU A 329 23.86 -23.79 2.11
C GLU A 329 22.94 -22.60 2.29
N LYS A 330 22.43 -22.05 1.21
CA LYS A 330 21.59 -20.87 1.22
C LYS A 330 20.12 -21.24 1.39
N GLU A 331 19.51 -20.87 2.52
CA GLU A 331 18.09 -21.14 2.79
C GLU A 331 17.18 -20.13 2.09
N GLU A 332 17.64 -18.89 1.94
CA GLU A 332 16.87 -17.79 1.38
C GLU A 332 17.67 -17.08 0.28
N LEU A 333 16.98 -16.69 -0.76
CA LEU A 333 17.51 -15.81 -1.80
C LEU A 333 16.67 -14.53 -1.79
N GLU A 334 17.31 -13.43 -1.46
CA GLU A 334 16.74 -12.11 -1.66
C GLU A 334 17.12 -11.59 -3.05
N ILE A 335 16.11 -11.15 -3.80
CA ILE A 335 16.32 -10.53 -5.10
C ILE A 335 16.20 -9.03 -4.89
N PRO A 336 17.26 -8.25 -5.16
CA PRO A 336 17.26 -6.80 -5.03
C PRO A 336 16.15 -6.15 -5.84
N GLN A 337 15.56 -5.10 -5.29
CA GLN A 337 14.43 -4.38 -5.89
C GLN A 337 14.71 -3.91 -7.32
N GLU A 338 15.93 -3.46 -7.58
CA GLU A 338 16.37 -3.02 -8.91
C GLU A 338 16.36 -4.12 -9.98
N LEU A 339 16.40 -5.39 -9.56
CA LEU A 339 16.32 -6.55 -10.47
C LEU A 339 14.88 -7.03 -10.67
N ILE A 340 13.91 -6.50 -9.93
CA ILE A 340 12.51 -6.88 -9.99
C ILE A 340 11.75 -5.87 -10.84
N LYS A 341 11.35 -6.27 -12.04
CA LYS A 341 10.49 -5.46 -12.93
C LYS A 341 9.02 -5.55 -12.54
N GLY A 342 8.61 -6.63 -11.91
CA GLY A 342 7.26 -6.82 -11.40
C GLY A 342 6.89 -8.28 -11.19
N ILE A 343 5.83 -8.48 -10.43
CA ILE A 343 5.14 -9.78 -10.28
C ILE A 343 3.68 -9.56 -10.65
N ASN A 344 3.16 -10.38 -11.53
CA ASN A 344 1.75 -10.35 -11.82
C ASN A 344 1.16 -11.76 -11.93
N SER A 345 -0.11 -11.85 -11.64
CA SER A 345 -0.92 -13.02 -11.86
C SER A 345 -2.30 -12.60 -12.32
N SER A 346 -2.78 -13.20 -13.38
CA SER A 346 -4.10 -12.92 -13.93
C SER A 346 -4.78 -14.19 -14.37
N TYR A 347 -6.10 -14.20 -14.28
CA TYR A 347 -6.93 -15.31 -14.70
C TYR A 347 -8.16 -14.77 -15.46
N ASN A 348 -8.34 -15.19 -16.71
CA ASN A 348 -9.47 -14.77 -17.58
C ASN A 348 -9.68 -13.24 -17.60
N GLY A 349 -8.61 -12.46 -17.70
CA GLY A 349 -8.66 -11.00 -17.75
C GLY A 349 -8.83 -10.32 -16.39
N ILE A 350 -8.89 -11.08 -15.29
CA ILE A 350 -8.95 -10.55 -13.94
C ILE A 350 -7.55 -10.55 -13.38
N ASN A 351 -7.09 -9.40 -12.95
CA ASN A 351 -5.81 -9.28 -12.25
C ASN A 351 -6.01 -9.71 -10.79
N LEU A 352 -5.38 -10.83 -10.43
CA LEU A 352 -5.40 -11.34 -9.06
C LEU A 352 -4.48 -10.52 -8.16
N PHE A 353 -3.30 -10.21 -8.67
CA PHE A 353 -2.39 -9.23 -8.12
C PHE A 353 -1.42 -8.74 -9.20
N ASN A 354 -1.03 -7.49 -9.06
CA ASN A 354 0.00 -6.86 -9.88
C ASN A 354 0.80 -5.91 -9.00
N HIS A 355 2.08 -6.21 -8.83
CA HIS A 355 3.00 -5.40 -8.07
C HIS A 355 4.16 -4.98 -8.96
N GLU A 356 4.10 -3.76 -9.47
CA GLU A 356 5.20 -3.11 -10.21
C GLU A 356 6.30 -2.60 -9.28
N LYS A 357 5.94 -2.31 -8.02
CA LYS A 357 6.87 -1.88 -6.98
C LYS A 357 6.85 -2.90 -5.85
N ILE A 358 7.76 -3.85 -5.93
CA ILE A 358 7.98 -4.85 -4.90
C ILE A 358 9.17 -4.37 -4.10
N GLY A 359 8.99 -4.23 -2.80
CA GLY A 359 10.08 -3.83 -1.90
C GLY A 359 11.10 -4.94 -1.73
N GLU A 360 10.65 -6.19 -1.74
CA GLU A 360 11.48 -7.36 -1.47
C GLU A 360 10.87 -8.61 -2.12
N LEU A 361 11.71 -9.45 -2.71
CA LEU A 361 11.34 -10.79 -3.16
C LEU A 361 12.28 -11.80 -2.52
N LYS A 362 11.75 -12.63 -1.64
CA LYS A 362 12.46 -13.75 -1.02
C LYS A 362 12.01 -15.08 -1.60
N ILE A 363 12.97 -15.90 -1.99
CA ILE A 363 12.74 -17.31 -2.35
C ILE A 363 13.31 -18.16 -1.24
N ILE A 364 12.47 -18.98 -0.63
CA ILE A 364 12.86 -19.83 0.53
C ILE A 364 12.83 -21.28 0.09
N LYS A 365 13.89 -22.03 0.41
CA LYS A 365 13.93 -23.47 0.20
C LYS A 365 13.16 -24.19 1.31
N HIS A 366 12.35 -25.16 0.93
CA HIS A 366 11.77 -26.09 1.90
C HIS A 366 12.80 -27.13 2.35
N PRO A 367 12.99 -27.31 3.65
CA PRO A 367 13.89 -28.34 4.16
C PRO A 367 13.36 -29.76 3.89
N ASN A 368 14.28 -30.71 3.74
CA ASN A 368 13.93 -32.13 3.68
C ASN A 368 13.36 -32.63 5.02
N ARG A 369 13.84 -32.05 6.13
CA ARG A 369 13.40 -32.38 7.49
C ARG A 369 13.47 -31.12 8.35
N GLU A 370 12.48 -30.95 9.21
CA GLU A 370 12.43 -29.86 10.19
C GLU A 370 12.15 -30.41 11.56
N LEU A 371 12.99 -30.06 12.55
CA LEU A 371 12.97 -30.61 13.90
C LEU A 371 13.10 -29.48 14.92
N ASP A 372 12.42 -29.63 16.05
CA ASP A 372 12.59 -28.77 17.22
C ASP A 372 13.36 -29.50 18.30
N GLY A 373 14.28 -28.80 18.98
CA GLY A 373 15.12 -29.43 19.99
C GLY A 373 15.85 -28.45 20.90
N SER A 374 16.85 -29.01 21.58
CA SER A 374 17.78 -28.27 22.43
C SER A 374 19.22 -28.72 22.15
N PHE A 375 20.17 -27.80 22.36
CA PHE A 375 21.58 -28.17 22.44
C PHE A 375 21.97 -28.50 23.89
N SER A 376 22.83 -29.49 24.06
CA SER A 376 23.53 -29.75 25.30
C SER A 376 25.03 -29.97 25.07
N LEU A 377 25.83 -29.68 26.09
CA LEU A 377 27.27 -29.92 26.08
C LEU A 377 27.55 -31.19 26.90
N LYS A 378 28.13 -32.22 26.27
CA LYS A 378 28.37 -33.54 26.90
C LYS A 378 29.19 -33.42 28.18
N GLY A 379 28.69 -34.07 29.23
CA GLY A 379 29.34 -34.07 30.55
C GLY A 379 29.11 -32.79 31.38
N THR A 380 28.22 -31.92 30.94
CA THR A 380 27.83 -30.69 31.65
C THR A 380 26.32 -30.61 31.84
N ASN A 381 25.89 -29.65 32.65
CA ASN A 381 24.47 -29.29 32.79
C ASN A 381 24.06 -28.13 31.87
N PHE A 382 24.90 -27.72 30.90
CA PHE A 382 24.56 -26.66 29.97
C PHE A 382 23.58 -27.17 28.93
N ILE A 383 22.35 -26.63 28.95
CA ILE A 383 21.29 -26.91 28.00
C ILE A 383 20.82 -25.57 27.44
N LEU A 384 20.73 -25.48 26.13
CA LEU A 384 20.16 -24.36 25.42
C LEU A 384 18.92 -24.82 24.65
N GLU A 385 17.77 -24.34 25.07
CA GLU A 385 16.46 -24.72 24.52
C GLU A 385 16.11 -23.89 23.26
N ASN A 386 15.01 -24.28 22.61
CA ASN A 386 14.44 -23.57 21.45
C ASN A 386 15.37 -23.53 20.22
N ILE A 387 16.00 -24.64 19.92
CA ILE A 387 16.79 -24.84 18.72
C ILE A 387 15.92 -25.41 17.62
N LYS A 388 15.76 -24.69 16.52
CA LYS A 388 15.15 -25.20 15.28
C LYS A 388 16.23 -25.78 14.39
N CYS A 389 15.99 -26.98 13.89
CA CYS A 389 16.92 -27.68 13.00
C CYS A 389 16.23 -27.93 11.66
N LYS A 390 16.89 -27.54 10.57
CA LYS A 390 16.46 -27.82 9.19
C LYS A 390 17.57 -28.55 8.48
N SER A 391 17.22 -29.56 7.69
CA SER A 391 18.19 -30.24 6.84
C SER A 391 17.82 -30.11 5.38
N PHE A 392 18.82 -29.87 4.56
CA PHE A 392 18.75 -29.82 3.12
C PHE A 392 19.75 -30.82 2.57
N SER A 393 19.39 -31.54 1.54
CA SER A 393 20.31 -32.50 0.92
C SER A 393 20.02 -32.63 -0.58
N ASN A 394 21.08 -32.91 -1.33
CA ASN A 394 21.03 -33.40 -2.70
C ASN A 394 21.85 -34.69 -2.80
N GLU A 395 22.13 -35.18 -3.98
CA GLU A 395 22.88 -36.42 -4.22
C GLU A 395 24.34 -36.36 -3.73
N ASN A 396 24.95 -35.17 -3.64
CA ASN A 396 26.37 -34.98 -3.36
C ASN A 396 26.66 -34.49 -1.94
N GLU A 397 25.74 -33.76 -1.34
CA GLU A 397 25.97 -33.05 -0.08
C GLU A 397 24.71 -32.87 0.76
N ALA A 398 24.91 -32.66 2.05
CA ALA A 398 23.87 -32.26 3.00
C ALA A 398 24.28 -30.99 3.74
N SER A 399 23.30 -30.16 4.08
CA SER A 399 23.48 -28.99 4.93
C SER A 399 22.45 -29.03 6.06
N ILE A 400 22.92 -28.92 7.30
CA ILE A 400 22.10 -28.93 8.49
C ILE A 400 22.18 -27.55 9.11
N HIS A 401 21.03 -26.92 9.24
CA HIS A 401 20.90 -25.55 9.75
C HIS A 401 20.22 -25.56 11.10
N PHE A 402 20.91 -25.08 12.10
CA PHE A 402 20.38 -24.85 13.42
C PHE A 402 20.15 -23.37 13.64
N LYS A 403 18.97 -23.01 14.11
CA LYS A 403 18.61 -21.63 14.41
C LYS A 403 18.17 -21.51 15.87
N HIS A 404 18.88 -20.68 16.60
CA HIS A 404 18.49 -20.10 17.87
C HIS A 404 18.09 -18.64 17.65
N GLN A 405 17.45 -18.01 18.61
CA GLN A 405 17.10 -16.58 18.51
C GLN A 405 18.33 -15.67 18.42
N SER A 406 19.45 -16.07 19.05
CA SER A 406 20.67 -15.27 19.12
C SER A 406 21.78 -15.67 18.15
N PHE A 407 21.63 -16.78 17.43
CA PHE A 407 22.61 -17.25 16.45
C PHE A 407 22.06 -18.28 15.49
N SER A 408 22.75 -18.50 14.39
CA SER A 408 22.58 -19.64 13.51
C SER A 408 23.89 -20.42 13.35
N LEU A 409 23.74 -21.75 13.20
CA LEU A 409 24.83 -22.69 13.00
C LEU A 409 24.50 -23.55 11.77
N ARG A 410 25.40 -23.64 10.79
CA ARG A 410 25.23 -24.50 9.61
C ARG A 410 26.38 -25.48 9.51
N ILE A 411 26.03 -26.74 9.27
CA ILE A 411 27.00 -27.81 9.07
C ILE A 411 26.80 -28.35 7.67
N LYS A 412 27.83 -28.23 6.84
CA LYS A 412 27.86 -28.83 5.50
C LYS A 412 28.63 -30.12 5.51
N ILE A 413 28.07 -31.17 4.89
CA ILE A 413 28.64 -32.50 4.79
C ILE A 413 28.73 -32.86 3.32
N ASP A 414 29.93 -33.09 2.81
CA ASP A 414 30.19 -33.59 1.45
C ASP A 414 30.21 -35.11 1.47
N PHE A 415 29.28 -35.77 0.77
CA PHE A 415 29.17 -37.23 0.73
C PHE A 415 30.31 -37.88 -0.04
N ASN A 416 30.95 -37.16 -0.94
CA ASN A 416 32.08 -37.67 -1.73
C ASN A 416 33.40 -37.56 -0.95
N ASN A 417 33.46 -36.74 0.10
CA ASN A 417 34.65 -36.52 0.89
C ASN A 417 34.30 -36.32 2.38
N ASN A 418 34.15 -37.39 3.11
CA ASN A 418 33.77 -37.41 4.53
C ASN A 418 34.71 -36.61 5.47
N LYS A 419 35.86 -36.11 4.99
CA LYS A 419 36.76 -35.25 5.74
C LYS A 419 36.49 -33.74 5.54
N ASN A 420 35.65 -33.36 4.59
CA ASN A 420 35.30 -31.98 4.33
C ASN A 420 33.93 -31.60 4.93
N GLN A 421 33.89 -31.57 6.26
CA GLN A 421 32.78 -30.93 6.95
C GLN A 421 33.13 -29.45 7.13
N LYS A 422 32.20 -28.54 6.75
CA LYS A 422 32.36 -27.09 6.97
C LYS A 422 31.34 -26.63 7.98
N LEU A 423 31.78 -25.83 8.93
CA LEU A 423 30.96 -25.22 9.95
C LEU A 423 30.87 -23.71 9.67
N HIS A 424 29.67 -23.21 9.45
CA HIS A 424 29.40 -21.77 9.36
C HIS A 424 28.61 -21.32 10.58
N PHE A 425 28.97 -20.18 11.07
CA PHE A 425 28.44 -19.62 12.29
C PHE A 425 28.10 -18.14 12.12
N GLU A 426 26.88 -17.75 12.47
CA GLU A 426 26.43 -16.36 12.45
C GLU A 426 25.82 -16.01 13.80
N VAL A 427 26.21 -14.86 14.34
CA VAL A 427 25.59 -14.29 15.54
C VAL A 427 24.52 -13.29 15.12
N ASN A 428 23.31 -13.54 15.52
CA ASN A 428 22.13 -12.73 15.20
C ASN A 428 21.45 -12.33 16.51
N PRO A 429 21.84 -11.20 17.15
CA PRO A 429 21.22 -10.79 18.41
C PRO A 429 19.70 -10.68 18.28
N SER A 430 18.98 -11.21 19.25
CA SER A 430 17.51 -11.16 19.29
C SER A 430 16.99 -9.78 19.72
N GLY A 431 17.85 -8.98 20.34
CA GLY A 431 17.52 -7.75 21.02
C GLY A 431 17.09 -7.92 22.48
N ASP A 432 16.77 -9.16 22.89
CA ASP A 432 16.52 -9.50 24.30
C ASP A 432 17.83 -9.83 25.02
N VAL A 433 18.18 -9.03 26.00
CA VAL A 433 19.46 -9.11 26.69
C VAL A 433 19.69 -10.49 27.36
N LEU A 434 18.65 -11.07 27.97
CA LEU A 434 18.77 -12.36 28.67
C LEU A 434 18.84 -13.55 27.72
N LEU A 435 18.08 -13.52 26.64
CA LEU A 435 18.12 -14.55 25.62
C LEU A 435 19.46 -14.54 24.90
N ASP A 436 19.96 -13.36 24.55
CA ASP A 436 21.25 -13.19 23.89
C ASP A 436 22.39 -13.60 24.82
N TYR A 437 22.33 -13.23 26.10
CA TYR A 437 23.29 -13.70 27.11
C TYR A 437 23.37 -15.22 27.17
N LYS A 438 22.22 -15.91 27.28
CA LYS A 438 22.18 -17.37 27.35
C LYS A 438 22.77 -18.03 26.10
N GLY A 439 22.40 -17.55 24.93
CA GLY A 439 22.91 -18.05 23.66
C GLY A 439 24.40 -17.86 23.48
N PHE A 440 24.89 -16.63 23.71
CA PHE A 440 26.31 -16.30 23.58
C PHE A 440 27.15 -16.99 24.65
N TYR A 441 26.64 -17.10 25.87
CA TYR A 441 27.33 -17.81 26.94
C TYR A 441 27.49 -19.30 26.62
N PHE A 442 26.41 -19.95 26.13
CA PHE A 442 26.46 -21.35 25.69
C PHE A 442 27.52 -21.57 24.61
N LEU A 443 27.50 -20.73 23.58
CA LEU A 443 28.47 -20.79 22.48
C LEU A 443 29.89 -20.52 22.93
N LYS A 444 30.09 -19.55 23.81
CA LYS A 444 31.39 -19.26 24.41
C LYS A 444 31.92 -20.50 25.12
N GLU A 445 31.13 -21.15 25.98
CA GLU A 445 31.54 -22.36 26.70
C GLU A 445 31.86 -23.50 25.73
N TRP A 446 30.96 -23.75 24.73
CA TRP A 446 31.20 -24.76 23.72
C TRP A 446 32.51 -24.54 22.98
N LEU A 447 32.73 -23.34 22.46
CA LEU A 447 33.87 -23.03 21.59
C LEU A 447 35.19 -22.87 22.37
N THR A 448 35.18 -22.49 23.66
CA THR A 448 36.40 -22.32 24.45
C THR A 448 36.83 -23.59 25.19
N GLN A 449 35.88 -24.39 25.70
CA GLN A 449 36.19 -25.52 26.58
C GLN A 449 36.33 -26.86 25.85
N GLY A 450 35.95 -26.97 24.57
CA GLY A 450 36.11 -28.21 23.81
C GLY A 450 35.06 -29.29 24.06
N TYR A 451 33.91 -28.91 24.58
CA TYR A 451 32.83 -29.89 24.80
C TYR A 451 32.26 -30.43 23.49
N GLU A 452 31.80 -31.68 23.50
CA GLU A 452 31.05 -32.29 22.42
C GLU A 452 29.62 -31.71 22.39
N LEU A 453 29.15 -31.24 21.22
CA LEU A 453 27.80 -30.71 21.04
C LEU A 453 26.83 -31.85 20.76
N ILE A 454 25.68 -31.84 21.43
CA ILE A 454 24.61 -32.81 21.25
C ILE A 454 23.33 -32.03 20.93
N PHE A 455 22.66 -32.40 19.85
CA PHE A 455 21.30 -31.94 19.56
C PHE A 455 20.30 -32.96 20.08
N ASN A 456 19.41 -32.51 20.96
CA ASN A 456 18.36 -33.35 21.56
C ASN A 456 17.05 -33.03 20.82
N ASN A 457 16.60 -33.95 19.97
CA ASN A 457 15.33 -33.84 19.25
C ASN A 457 14.17 -34.14 20.20
N ILE A 458 13.30 -33.14 20.41
CA ILE A 458 12.16 -33.28 21.33
C ILE A 458 11.07 -34.20 20.76
N THR A 459 10.86 -34.14 19.44
CA THR A 459 9.77 -34.83 18.75
C THR A 459 10.01 -36.35 18.68
N GLU A 460 11.23 -36.77 18.35
CA GLU A 460 11.60 -38.15 18.12
C GLU A 460 12.33 -38.78 19.34
N LYS A 461 12.61 -37.99 20.38
CA LYS A 461 13.39 -38.37 21.57
C LYS A 461 14.75 -38.96 21.22
N GLU A 462 15.35 -38.44 20.17
CA GLU A 462 16.66 -38.84 19.66
C GLU A 462 17.75 -37.84 20.07
N MET A 463 18.93 -38.33 20.43
CA MET A 463 20.12 -37.52 20.68
C MET A 463 21.07 -37.65 19.51
N ILE A 464 21.39 -36.59 18.85
CA ILE A 464 22.30 -36.55 17.70
C ILE A 464 23.62 -35.90 18.15
N PRO A 465 24.68 -36.67 18.35
CA PRO A 465 26.00 -36.13 18.68
C PRO A 465 26.68 -35.62 17.43
N PHE A 466 27.28 -34.41 17.52
CA PHE A 466 28.03 -33.81 16.44
C PHE A 466 29.56 -33.92 16.58
N GLY A 467 30.02 -34.80 17.48
CA GLY A 467 31.44 -35.08 17.66
C GLY A 467 32.32 -33.83 17.89
N ASP A 468 33.60 -33.94 17.56
CA ASP A 468 34.55 -32.82 17.60
C ASP A 468 34.52 -32.05 16.27
N LEU A 469 33.48 -31.23 16.08
CA LEU A 469 33.34 -30.39 14.90
C LEU A 469 34.43 -29.32 14.79
N LYS A 470 35.11 -28.96 15.89
CA LYS A 470 36.05 -27.85 15.96
C LYS A 470 37.37 -28.11 15.26
N SER A 471 37.93 -29.29 15.47
CA SER A 471 39.28 -29.60 14.99
C SER A 471 39.34 -29.82 13.47
N ASN A 472 38.18 -30.08 12.84
CA ASN A 472 38.13 -30.45 11.44
C ASN A 472 37.41 -29.43 10.52
N THR A 473 36.77 -28.38 11.07
CA THR A 473 35.79 -27.57 10.30
C THR A 473 36.01 -26.06 10.33
N ILE A 474 36.75 -25.51 11.31
CA ILE A 474 36.97 -24.08 11.45
C ILE A 474 38.47 -23.80 11.39
N GLU A 475 38.88 -22.83 10.56
CA GLU A 475 40.27 -22.34 10.53
C GLU A 475 40.63 -21.69 11.88
N PHE A 476 41.86 -21.88 12.34
CA PHE A 476 42.31 -21.45 13.66
C PHE A 476 42.15 -19.95 13.90
N ASP A 477 42.44 -19.14 12.92
CA ASP A 477 42.32 -17.65 13.02
C ASP A 477 40.85 -17.21 13.10
N GLU A 478 39.97 -17.88 12.38
CA GLU A 478 38.53 -17.63 12.42
C GLU A 478 37.92 -18.04 13.77
N LEU A 479 38.32 -19.18 14.31
CA LEU A 479 37.90 -19.62 15.64
C LEU A 479 38.30 -18.63 16.73
N ASN A 480 39.53 -18.14 16.72
CA ASN A 480 40.00 -17.13 17.67
C ASN A 480 39.20 -15.82 17.58
N ARG A 481 38.86 -15.39 16.36
CA ARG A 481 38.02 -14.20 16.13
C ARG A 481 36.63 -14.38 16.72
N ILE A 482 36.00 -15.50 16.46
CA ILE A 482 34.67 -15.83 16.97
C ILE A 482 34.67 -15.91 18.50
N GLN A 483 35.65 -16.60 19.11
CA GLN A 483 35.79 -16.68 20.57
C GLN A 483 35.90 -15.29 21.20
N LYS A 484 36.76 -14.41 20.67
CA LYS A 484 36.93 -13.04 21.16
C LYS A 484 35.65 -12.22 21.05
N MET A 485 34.94 -12.36 19.94
CA MET A 485 33.64 -11.71 19.72
C MET A 485 32.63 -12.17 20.77
N LEU A 486 32.48 -13.48 20.99
CA LEU A 486 31.54 -14.02 21.97
C LEU A 486 31.86 -13.58 23.41
N ILE A 487 33.13 -13.54 23.79
CA ILE A 487 33.56 -13.01 25.09
C ILE A 487 33.10 -11.55 25.25
N ASN A 488 33.32 -10.72 24.23
CA ASN A 488 32.89 -9.32 24.28
C ASN A 488 31.35 -9.19 24.34
N SER A 489 30.62 -10.00 23.58
CA SER A 489 29.15 -9.99 23.57
C SER A 489 28.57 -10.44 24.93
N VAL A 490 29.11 -11.49 25.53
CA VAL A 490 28.73 -11.94 26.89
C VAL A 490 28.95 -10.83 27.90
N ASN A 491 30.16 -10.24 27.91
CA ASN A 491 30.49 -9.13 28.82
C ASN A 491 29.60 -7.90 28.61
N PHE A 492 29.16 -7.65 27.36
CA PHE A 492 28.24 -6.55 27.07
C PHE A 492 26.84 -6.84 27.60
N CYS A 493 26.31 -8.06 27.38
CA CYS A 493 25.03 -8.49 27.94
C CYS A 493 25.05 -8.44 29.47
N GLU A 494 26.12 -8.89 30.14
CA GLU A 494 26.26 -8.82 31.60
C GLU A 494 26.15 -7.38 32.12
N LYS A 495 26.75 -6.41 31.42
CA LYS A 495 26.62 -4.99 31.74
C LYS A 495 25.19 -4.49 31.60
N LEU A 496 24.49 -4.88 30.54
CA LEU A 496 23.09 -4.51 30.33
C LEU A 496 22.16 -5.15 31.36
N ILE A 497 22.43 -6.40 31.77
CA ILE A 497 21.68 -7.09 32.84
C ILE A 497 21.80 -6.30 34.15
N GLN A 498 23.02 -5.86 34.53
CA GLN A 498 23.22 -5.03 35.72
C GLN A 498 22.40 -3.73 35.67
N ILE A 499 22.31 -3.09 34.49
CA ILE A 499 21.51 -1.88 34.29
C ILE A 499 20.02 -2.19 34.44
N GLN A 500 19.54 -3.27 33.80
CA GLN A 500 18.14 -3.72 33.91
C GLN A 500 17.73 -4.01 35.36
N GLU A 501 18.57 -4.72 36.08
CA GLU A 501 18.34 -5.07 37.48
C GLU A 501 18.32 -3.83 38.40
N HIS A 502 19.26 -2.90 38.19
CA HIS A 502 19.37 -1.71 39.03
C HIS A 502 18.18 -0.77 38.87
N TYR A 503 17.75 -0.54 37.63
CA TYR A 503 16.66 0.39 37.31
C TYR A 503 15.30 -0.26 37.23
N GLY A 504 15.20 -1.59 37.29
CA GLY A 504 13.94 -2.32 37.16
C GLY A 504 13.29 -2.17 35.78
N VAL A 505 14.08 -2.07 34.72
CA VAL A 505 13.66 -1.83 33.34
C VAL A 505 14.00 -3.00 32.44
N TYR A 506 13.36 -3.04 31.28
CA TYR A 506 13.63 -4.00 30.23
C TYR A 506 14.22 -3.26 29.03
N LEU A 507 15.41 -3.68 28.56
CA LEU A 507 16.09 -3.08 27.42
C LEU A 507 15.96 -3.94 26.18
N THR A 508 15.60 -3.31 25.08
CA THR A 508 15.68 -3.92 23.74
C THR A 508 16.89 -3.37 23.01
N VAL A 509 17.86 -4.23 22.75
CA VAL A 509 19.11 -3.86 22.07
C VAL A 509 18.87 -3.74 20.56
N PRO A 510 19.25 -2.65 19.89
CA PRO A 510 19.14 -2.54 18.44
C PRO A 510 20.10 -3.52 17.73
N GLU A 511 19.79 -3.88 16.50
CA GLU A 511 20.64 -4.77 15.68
C GLU A 511 22.09 -4.29 15.57
N ILE A 512 22.28 -2.99 15.49
CA ILE A 512 23.61 -2.37 15.40
C ILE A 512 23.82 -1.49 16.62
N VAL A 513 24.74 -1.92 17.49
CA VAL A 513 25.18 -1.15 18.64
C VAL A 513 26.29 -0.21 18.20
N GLN A 514 26.10 1.09 18.39
CA GLN A 514 27.09 2.11 18.05
C GLN A 514 28.15 2.24 19.16
N LYS A 515 29.32 2.79 18.81
CA LYS A 515 30.37 3.09 19.80
C LYS A 515 29.86 3.99 20.92
N GLU A 516 28.99 4.93 20.58
CA GLU A 516 28.37 5.87 21.54
C GLU A 516 27.48 5.12 22.54
N ASP A 517 26.78 4.05 22.15
CA ASP A 517 25.94 3.26 23.05
C ASP A 517 26.81 2.52 24.07
N VAL A 518 27.95 1.98 23.64
CA VAL A 518 28.92 1.35 24.56
C VAL A 518 29.46 2.35 25.58
N GLU A 519 29.72 3.57 25.13
CA GLU A 519 30.17 4.67 26.03
C GLU A 519 29.04 5.06 27.01
N LYS A 520 27.80 5.09 26.57
CA LYS A 520 26.61 5.34 27.41
C LYS A 520 26.45 4.24 28.46
N VAL A 521 26.55 2.97 28.07
CA VAL A 521 26.53 1.82 29.01
C VAL A 521 27.59 1.98 30.09
N GLN A 522 28.82 2.35 29.72
CA GLN A 522 29.89 2.54 30.68
C GLN A 522 29.61 3.71 31.65
N LYS A 523 29.00 4.80 31.14
CA LYS A 523 28.62 5.95 32.00
C LYS A 523 27.53 5.56 33.00
N ILE A 524 26.50 4.81 32.55
CA ILE A 524 25.43 4.34 33.43
C ILE A 524 25.98 3.42 34.52
N LEU A 525 26.87 2.47 34.17
CA LEU A 525 27.50 1.58 35.14
C LEU A 525 28.39 2.34 36.12
N SER A 526 29.16 3.34 35.65
CA SER A 526 29.97 4.18 36.54
C SER A 526 29.09 4.94 37.55
N ALA A 527 27.87 5.34 37.15
CA ALA A 527 26.91 5.95 38.06
C ALA A 527 26.35 4.95 39.07
N ILE A 528 25.95 3.75 38.61
CA ILE A 528 25.43 2.65 39.46
C ILE A 528 26.48 2.27 40.54
N HIS A 529 27.72 2.10 40.13
CA HIS A 529 28.84 1.72 41.01
C HIS A 529 29.44 2.87 41.79
N LYS A 530 28.96 4.11 41.61
CA LYS A 530 29.47 5.34 42.23
C LYS A 530 31.00 5.51 42.01
N GLU A 531 31.47 5.18 40.81
CA GLU A 531 32.88 5.24 40.46
C GLU A 531 33.37 6.69 40.42
N LYS A 532 34.56 6.91 40.97
CA LYS A 532 35.26 8.18 40.88
C LYS A 532 36.26 8.16 39.72
N LYS A 533 36.02 9.00 38.72
CA LYS A 533 36.84 9.11 37.53
C LYS A 533 37.80 10.31 37.65
N LYS A 534 39.10 10.09 37.50
CA LYS A 534 40.07 11.19 37.43
C LYS A 534 39.80 12.09 36.23
N VAL A 535 39.82 13.39 36.45
CA VAL A 535 39.70 14.43 35.43
C VAL A 535 40.83 15.40 35.51
N SER A 536 41.33 15.86 34.37
CA SER A 536 42.53 16.75 34.33
C SER A 536 42.17 18.21 34.63
N SER A 537 40.95 18.61 34.33
CA SER A 537 40.47 19.98 34.55
C SER A 537 38.97 20.02 34.70
N PHE A 538 38.48 21.06 35.37
CA PHE A 538 37.05 21.33 35.51
C PHE A 538 36.77 22.79 35.16
N LYS A 539 35.78 23.00 34.30
CA LYS A 539 35.27 24.32 33.90
C LYS A 539 33.96 24.60 34.61
N THR A 540 33.85 25.75 35.24
CA THR A 540 32.63 26.18 35.91
C THR A 540 32.38 27.68 35.69
N THR A 541 31.15 28.10 35.97
CA THR A 541 30.78 29.51 36.04
C THR A 541 30.63 29.90 37.51
N LEU A 542 31.40 30.87 37.94
CA LEU A 542 31.33 31.41 39.29
C LEU A 542 30.36 32.61 39.30
N THR A 543 29.49 32.64 40.29
CA THR A 543 28.67 33.83 40.60
C THR A 543 29.35 34.54 41.78
N PRO A 544 29.85 35.78 41.59
CA PRO A 544 30.56 36.50 42.65
C PRO A 544 29.68 36.70 43.88
N TYR A 545 30.25 36.46 45.05
CA TYR A 545 29.66 36.70 46.35
C TYR A 545 30.59 37.52 47.24
N THR A 546 30.11 38.02 48.39
CA THR A 546 30.88 38.82 49.34
C THR A 546 32.14 38.07 49.77
N ASN A 547 33.32 38.72 49.72
CA ASN A 547 34.64 38.20 50.01
C ASN A 547 35.24 37.19 49.01
N MET A 548 34.62 36.93 47.88
CA MET A 548 35.16 36.01 46.87
C MET A 548 36.49 36.48 46.29
N GLU A 549 36.68 37.81 46.13
CA GLU A 549 37.92 38.43 45.67
C GLU A 549 39.06 38.15 46.64
N GLU A 550 38.83 38.28 47.96
CA GLU A 550 39.80 38.05 49.01
C GLU A 550 40.20 36.56 49.08
N ILE A 551 39.20 35.65 48.97
CA ILE A 551 39.46 34.21 49.00
C ILE A 551 40.28 33.79 47.76
N ILE A 552 39.87 34.22 46.56
CA ILE A 552 40.64 33.90 45.36
C ILE A 552 41.96 34.59 45.35
N GLY A 553 42.14 35.75 46.00
CA GLY A 553 43.36 36.49 46.09
C GLY A 553 44.43 35.91 47.09
N SER A 554 43.92 35.26 48.15
CA SER A 554 44.79 34.73 49.22
C SER A 554 45.14 33.25 49.07
N GLU A 555 44.27 32.42 48.51
CA GLU A 555 44.45 30.97 48.41
C GLU A 555 45.12 30.58 47.08
N GLU A 556 46.17 29.80 47.09
CA GLU A 556 46.78 29.21 45.89
C GLU A 556 46.17 27.90 45.49
N LYS A 557 45.60 27.16 46.44
CA LYS A 557 44.96 25.86 46.23
C LYS A 557 43.62 25.86 46.91
N PHE A 558 42.64 25.30 46.20
CA PHE A 558 41.26 25.22 46.64
C PHE A 558 40.85 23.77 46.89
N SER A 559 40.28 23.52 48.07
CA SER A 559 39.58 22.25 48.33
C SER A 559 38.10 22.48 48.15
N PHE A 560 37.48 21.73 47.23
CA PHE A 560 36.06 21.87 46.99
C PHE A 560 35.42 20.56 46.56
N LYS A 561 34.13 20.48 46.83
CA LYS A 561 33.20 19.49 46.30
C LYS A 561 32.00 20.23 45.73
N ILE A 562 31.83 20.17 44.43
CA ILE A 562 30.73 20.84 43.73
C ILE A 562 29.79 19.76 43.21
N ILE A 563 28.52 19.83 43.60
CA ILE A 563 27.43 18.92 43.16
C ILE A 563 26.47 19.76 42.35
N SER A 564 26.06 19.28 41.19
CA SER A 564 25.04 19.93 40.34
C SER A 564 23.71 19.98 41.05
N HIS A 565 22.89 21.01 40.76
CA HIS A 565 21.49 21.07 41.19
C HIS A 565 20.58 20.20 40.36
N ASP A 566 20.93 20.00 39.09
CA ASP A 566 20.16 19.20 38.17
C ASP A 566 20.80 17.82 37.97
N PRO A 567 20.00 16.75 38.03
CA PRO A 567 20.48 15.42 37.74
C PRO A 567 20.84 15.30 36.26
N GLN A 568 21.86 14.52 35.95
CA GLN A 568 22.20 14.18 34.58
C GLN A 568 21.38 12.96 34.14
N GLU A 569 20.75 13.10 33.00
CA GLU A 569 20.07 12.00 32.33
C GLU A 569 20.80 11.58 31.06
N ILE A 570 20.67 10.32 30.69
CA ILE A 570 21.21 9.74 29.47
C ILE A 570 20.18 8.83 28.84
N GLU A 571 20.04 8.89 27.55
CA GLU A 571 19.17 7.99 26.79
C GLU A 571 20.00 6.85 26.20
N LEU A 572 19.57 5.60 26.47
CA LEU A 572 20.13 4.38 25.91
C LEU A 572 18.99 3.52 25.38
N PHE A 573 19.04 3.15 24.10
CA PHE A 573 18.05 2.28 23.44
C PHE A 573 16.59 2.75 23.63
N GLY A 574 16.38 4.07 23.51
CA GLY A 574 15.04 4.68 23.67
C GLY A 574 14.54 4.80 25.11
N GLN A 575 15.40 4.50 26.11
CA GLN A 575 15.06 4.59 27.52
C GLN A 575 15.95 5.64 28.21
N ALA A 576 15.33 6.50 29.02
CA ALA A 576 16.03 7.51 29.79
C ALA A 576 16.49 6.95 31.14
N PHE A 577 17.72 7.23 31.52
CA PHE A 577 18.34 6.82 32.79
C PHE A 577 18.85 8.05 33.53
N THR A 578 18.45 8.20 34.77
CA THR A 578 18.96 9.25 35.65
C THR A 578 20.23 8.75 36.31
N LEU A 579 21.40 9.36 35.96
CA LEU A 579 22.69 8.98 36.48
C LEU A 579 22.95 9.52 37.91
N GLY A 580 22.21 10.52 38.31
CA GLY A 580 22.40 11.28 39.52
C GLY A 580 22.99 12.68 39.26
N TYR A 581 23.43 13.33 40.31
CA TYR A 581 23.92 14.70 40.26
C TYR A 581 25.42 14.71 39.99
N PRO A 582 25.88 15.32 38.88
CA PRO A 582 27.30 15.47 38.61
C PRO A 582 28.05 16.11 39.78
N CYS A 583 29.09 15.46 40.20
CA CYS A 583 29.92 15.90 41.33
C CYS A 583 31.39 15.96 40.93
N ILE A 584 32.03 17.09 41.20
CA ILE A 584 33.48 17.27 41.06
C ILE A 584 34.04 17.54 42.46
N GLU A 585 35.10 16.82 42.82
CA GLU A 585 35.82 17.01 44.07
C GLU A 585 37.35 17.04 43.87
N THR A 586 37.98 17.90 44.60
CA THR A 586 39.46 17.95 44.70
C THR A 586 39.88 18.61 46.00
N VAL A 587 41.06 18.30 46.49
CA VAL A 587 41.66 18.90 47.70
C VAL A 587 42.74 19.94 47.40
N ASP A 588 43.15 20.03 46.14
CA ASP A 588 44.30 20.84 45.71
C ASP A 588 44.09 21.52 44.35
N GLY A 589 42.84 21.96 44.07
CA GLY A 589 42.49 22.65 42.82
C GLY A 589 43.24 23.98 42.66
N ILE A 590 43.91 24.17 41.53
CA ILE A 590 44.54 25.42 41.13
C ILE A 590 43.68 26.08 40.08
N MET A 591 43.37 27.36 40.25
CA MET A 591 42.60 28.14 39.26
C MET A 591 43.54 28.61 38.14
N GLU A 592 43.19 28.25 36.90
CA GLU A 592 43.88 28.78 35.70
C GLU A 592 43.43 30.24 35.45
N GLU A 593 44.31 31.03 34.86
CA GLU A 593 44.06 32.45 34.54
C GLU A 593 43.48 33.25 35.74
N ARG A 594 43.98 32.98 36.93
CA ARG A 594 43.52 33.57 38.21
C ARG A 594 43.42 35.08 38.17
N GLU A 595 44.44 35.76 37.61
CA GLU A 595 44.44 37.21 37.48
C GLU A 595 43.28 37.76 36.65
N LYS A 596 42.93 37.05 35.61
CA LYS A 596 41.78 37.39 34.76
C LYS A 596 40.47 37.23 35.51
N VAL A 597 40.31 36.12 36.25
CA VAL A 597 39.12 35.88 37.10
C VAL A 597 38.98 36.98 38.15
N LEU A 598 40.07 37.38 38.82
CA LEU A 598 40.08 38.49 39.77
C LEU A 598 39.73 39.84 39.13
N SER A 599 40.24 40.10 37.92
CA SER A 599 39.86 41.29 37.15
C SER A 599 38.38 41.31 36.76
N ASP A 600 37.83 40.16 36.38
CA ASP A 600 36.43 40.02 36.04
C ASP A 600 35.51 40.22 37.26
N ILE A 601 35.91 39.75 38.46
CA ILE A 601 35.23 40.03 39.74
C ILE A 601 35.24 41.54 40.04
N LYS A 602 36.39 42.18 39.94
CA LYS A 602 36.55 43.64 40.18
C LYS A 602 35.71 44.48 39.21
N SER A 603 35.54 44.01 38.00
CA SER A 603 34.71 44.69 36.98
C SER A 603 33.20 44.52 37.18
N GLY A 604 32.77 43.75 38.19
CA GLY A 604 31.37 43.55 38.54
C GLY A 604 30.62 42.60 37.59
N LYS A 605 31.30 41.69 36.88
CA LYS A 605 30.66 40.68 36.07
C LYS A 605 29.82 39.74 36.94
N LYS A 606 28.57 39.47 36.53
CA LYS A 606 27.66 38.58 37.26
C LYS A 606 27.98 37.11 37.12
N GLU A 607 28.63 36.72 36.00
CA GLU A 607 29.02 35.35 35.70
C GLU A 607 30.47 35.34 35.19
N ILE A 608 31.32 34.56 35.81
CA ILE A 608 32.74 34.49 35.53
C ILE A 608 33.13 33.04 35.24
N LYS A 609 33.67 32.78 34.05
CA LYS A 609 34.19 31.46 33.71
C LYS A 609 35.51 31.18 34.39
N ALA A 610 35.58 30.11 35.16
CA ALA A 610 36.80 29.65 35.84
C ALA A 610 37.12 28.22 35.42
N VAL A 611 38.42 27.93 35.35
CA VAL A 611 38.94 26.60 35.08
C VAL A 611 39.85 26.20 36.22
N PHE A 612 39.64 25.02 36.77
CA PHE A 612 40.44 24.45 37.83
C PHE A 612 41.20 23.23 37.34
N LYS A 613 42.43 23.04 37.77
CA LYS A 613 43.27 21.85 37.62
C LYS A 613 43.74 21.38 38.99
N SER A 614 43.90 20.07 39.17
CA SER A 614 44.52 19.55 40.40
C SER A 614 46.04 19.64 40.32
N ALA A 615 46.70 20.10 41.40
CA ALA A 615 48.14 20.14 41.51
C ALA A 615 48.80 18.76 41.53
N THR A 616 48.14 17.78 42.12
CA THR A 616 48.61 16.38 42.28
C THR A 616 47.91 15.40 41.35
N ASN A 617 47.06 15.90 40.42
CA ASN A 617 46.22 15.10 39.56
C ASN A 617 45.16 14.25 40.34
N GLU A 618 44.64 14.82 41.43
CA GLU A 618 43.62 14.22 42.31
C GLU A 618 42.31 14.99 42.25
N MET A 619 41.84 15.26 41.06
CA MET A 619 40.51 15.76 40.79
C MET A 619 39.63 14.62 40.28
N TYR A 620 38.46 14.46 40.87
CA TYR A 620 37.57 13.34 40.58
C TYR A 620 36.18 13.81 40.18
N PHE A 621 35.66 13.17 39.14
CA PHE A 621 34.26 13.25 38.73
C PHE A 621 33.51 12.01 39.21
N SER A 622 32.29 12.18 39.73
CA SER A 622 31.38 11.10 40.11
C SER A 622 29.92 11.56 40.01
N TYR A 623 28.99 10.65 40.20
CA TYR A 623 27.58 10.97 40.33
C TYR A 623 27.12 10.81 41.79
N HIS A 624 26.46 11.82 42.32
CA HIS A 624 25.92 11.84 43.68
C HIS A 624 24.42 11.51 43.67
N SER A 625 23.93 10.85 44.72
CA SER A 625 22.53 10.45 44.82
C SER A 625 21.56 11.58 45.16
N GLU A 626 22.06 12.65 45.77
CA GLU A 626 21.29 13.79 46.25
C GLU A 626 21.85 15.09 45.68
N PRO A 627 20.97 16.11 45.44
CA PRO A 627 21.45 17.43 45.02
C PRO A 627 22.30 18.11 46.10
N SER A 628 22.99 19.19 45.72
CA SER A 628 23.63 20.04 46.73
C SER A 628 22.57 20.61 47.67
N VAL A 629 22.72 20.41 48.98
CA VAL A 629 21.92 21.13 49.95
C VAL A 629 22.36 22.60 49.85
N SER A 630 21.43 23.48 49.46
CA SER A 630 21.58 24.93 49.34
C SER A 630 21.88 25.57 50.68
#